data_fc2eb95a0cd76d1938a03f593279b075
#
_entry.id   fc2eb95a0cd76d1938a03f593279b075
#
_cell.length_a   1.000
_cell.length_b   1.000
_cell.length_c   1.000
_cell.angle_alpha   90.00
_cell.angle_beta   90.00
_cell.angle_gamma   90.00
#
_symmetry.space_group_name_H-M   'P 1'
#
loop_
_entity.id
_entity.type
_entity.pdbx_description
1 polymer ?
#
loop_
_entity_poly.entity_id
_entity_poly.type
_entity_poly.pdbx_seq_one_letter_code
_entity_poly.pdbx_strand_id
1 'polypeptide(L)'
;MRYIIMCGGQYDNWPQPKQLFRIRGEPIVARTIRLLSEAGVTDIAISSNNDIFKQFGVPVLKHDNSYHVDIWGAFGYWCDAFYPTDDPVCYIFGDVVFSPEAIKTIVETETTRIQFFASAPPFAPERRPKCRT
;
A
#
# COMPACT_ATOMS: atom_id res chain seq x y z
N MET A 1 1.34 -12.02 -11.79
CA MET A 1 1.95 -11.18 -10.71
C MET A 1 0.87 -10.80 -9.71
N ARG A 2 1.14 -10.98 -8.46
CA ARG A 2 0.25 -10.56 -7.37
C ARG A 2 0.49 -9.10 -7.00
N TYR A 3 -0.59 -8.37 -6.74
CA TYR A 3 -0.54 -7.00 -6.22
C TYR A 3 -0.96 -7.01 -4.75
N ILE A 4 -0.08 -6.56 -3.86
CA ILE A 4 -0.34 -6.53 -2.42
C ILE A 4 -0.45 -5.08 -1.96
N ILE A 5 -1.64 -4.71 -1.48
CA ILE A 5 -1.90 -3.39 -0.91
C ILE A 5 -1.52 -3.43 0.57
N MET A 6 -0.52 -2.63 0.93
CA MET A 6 0.04 -2.62 2.27
C MET A 6 -0.79 -1.75 3.21
N CYS A 7 -1.44 -2.38 4.19
CA CYS A 7 -2.31 -1.75 5.17
C CYS A 7 -1.91 -2.10 6.60
N GLY A 8 -0.60 -2.16 6.88
CA GLY A 8 -0.02 -2.65 8.14
C GLY A 8 0.34 -1.59 9.15
N GLY A 9 0.12 -0.36 9.02
CA GLY A 9 0.48 0.66 10.01
C GLY A 9 -0.58 0.82 11.10
N GLN A 10 -0.15 1.09 12.33
CA GLN A 10 -1.00 1.57 13.41
C GLN A 10 -0.63 3.01 13.75
N TYR A 11 -1.64 3.85 13.89
CA TYR A 11 -1.47 5.24 14.25
C TYR A 11 -2.44 5.58 15.38
N ASP A 12 -1.94 5.69 16.59
CA ASP A 12 -2.75 5.89 17.81
C ASP A 12 -3.59 7.18 17.78
N ASN A 13 -3.17 8.16 17.00
CA ASN A 13 -3.83 9.45 16.88
C ASN A 13 -4.95 9.51 15.83
N TRP A 14 -5.23 8.40 15.14
CA TRP A 14 -6.24 8.36 14.11
C TRP A 14 -7.43 7.49 14.55
N PRO A 15 -8.67 7.96 14.36
CA PRO A 15 -9.86 7.22 14.80
C PRO A 15 -10.09 5.92 14.01
N GLN A 16 -9.45 5.80 12.85
CA GLN A 16 -9.49 4.61 11.99
C GLN A 16 -8.22 4.54 11.14
N PRO A 17 -7.89 3.38 10.52
CA PRO A 17 -6.78 3.27 9.58
C PRO A 17 -6.88 4.31 8.45
N LYS A 18 -5.77 4.94 8.09
CA LYS A 18 -5.71 5.96 7.03
C LYS A 18 -6.26 5.47 5.70
N GLN A 19 -6.06 4.20 5.40
CA GLN A 19 -6.51 3.55 4.17
C GLN A 19 -8.04 3.56 4.01
N LEU A 20 -8.77 3.81 5.08
CA LEU A 20 -10.23 3.91 5.09
C LEU A 20 -10.74 5.34 4.88
N PHE A 21 -9.89 6.34 4.79
CA PHE A 21 -10.31 7.68 4.43
C PHE A 21 -11.01 7.67 3.07
N ARG A 22 -12.07 8.48 2.98
CA ARG A 22 -12.89 8.52 1.78
C ARG A 22 -12.51 9.68 0.89
N ILE A 23 -12.30 9.36 -0.38
CA ILE A 23 -12.16 10.34 -1.46
C ILE A 23 -13.43 10.24 -2.30
N ARG A 24 -14.23 11.31 -2.31
CA ARG A 24 -15.53 11.33 -2.98
C ARG A 24 -16.45 10.17 -2.57
N GLY A 25 -16.45 9.85 -1.27
CA GLY A 25 -17.27 8.77 -0.72
C GLY A 25 -16.69 7.35 -0.85
N GLU A 26 -15.58 7.16 -1.52
CA GLU A 26 -14.92 5.85 -1.68
C GLU A 26 -13.66 5.76 -0.79
N PRO A 27 -13.51 4.72 0.05
CA PRO A 27 -12.28 4.51 0.80
C PRO A 27 -11.07 4.39 -0.12
N ILE A 28 -9.91 4.92 0.31
CA ILE A 28 -8.68 4.90 -0.50
C ILE A 28 -8.34 3.47 -0.95
N VAL A 29 -8.41 2.50 -0.03
CA VAL A 29 -8.12 1.09 -0.35
C VAL A 29 -9.09 0.52 -1.38
N ALA A 30 -10.39 0.83 -1.27
CA ALA A 30 -11.39 0.39 -2.23
C ALA A 30 -11.16 0.99 -3.61
N ARG A 31 -10.80 2.28 -3.65
CA ARG A 31 -10.42 2.96 -4.88
C ARG A 31 -9.21 2.30 -5.55
N THR A 32 -8.17 1.97 -4.78
CA THR A 32 -6.97 1.31 -5.31
C THR A 32 -7.33 -0.07 -5.89
N ILE A 33 -8.13 -0.88 -5.18
CA ILE A 33 -8.62 -2.16 -5.69
C ILE A 33 -9.39 -1.98 -7.00
N ARG A 34 -10.30 -1.02 -7.05
CA ARG A 34 -11.08 -0.73 -8.25
C ARG A 34 -10.19 -0.35 -9.43
N LEU A 35 -9.25 0.56 -9.24
CA LEU A 35 -8.35 1.01 -10.31
C LEU A 35 -7.44 -0.12 -10.81
N LEU A 36 -6.95 -0.99 -9.92
CA LEU A 36 -6.19 -2.18 -10.31
C LEU A 36 -7.05 -3.14 -11.13
N SER A 37 -8.29 -3.38 -10.70
CA SER A 37 -9.23 -4.26 -11.40
C SER A 37 -9.59 -3.71 -12.79
N GLU A 38 -9.82 -2.42 -12.90
CA GLU A 38 -10.09 -1.73 -14.19
C GLU A 38 -8.87 -1.80 -15.12
N ALA A 39 -7.64 -1.84 -14.57
CA ALA A 39 -6.41 -2.04 -15.33
C ALA A 39 -6.13 -3.52 -15.70
N GLY A 40 -7.04 -4.44 -15.35
CA GLY A 40 -6.93 -5.85 -15.70
C GLY A 40 -6.23 -6.74 -14.67
N VAL A 41 -5.91 -6.23 -13.48
CA VAL A 41 -5.31 -7.02 -12.42
C VAL A 41 -6.36 -7.91 -11.77
N THR A 42 -6.09 -9.21 -11.70
CA THR A 42 -7.00 -10.21 -11.12
C THR A 42 -6.53 -10.78 -9.77
N ASP A 43 -5.22 -10.72 -9.49
CA ASP A 43 -4.64 -11.22 -8.25
C ASP A 43 -4.26 -10.06 -7.34
N ILE A 44 -5.22 -9.62 -6.54
CA ILE A 44 -5.09 -8.51 -5.59
C ILE A 44 -5.29 -9.05 -4.18
N ALA A 45 -4.42 -8.65 -3.25
CA ALA A 45 -4.55 -8.96 -1.84
C ALA A 45 -4.25 -7.72 -0.98
N ILE A 46 -4.69 -7.73 0.26
CA ILE A 46 -4.33 -6.74 1.27
C ILE A 46 -3.41 -7.40 2.30
N SER A 47 -2.31 -6.76 2.64
CA SER A 47 -1.45 -7.17 3.74
C SER A 47 -1.82 -6.36 4.99
N SER A 48 -2.44 -7.02 5.97
CA SER A 48 -2.83 -6.38 7.24
C SER A 48 -3.19 -7.43 8.29
N ASN A 49 -2.94 -7.11 9.56
CA ASN A 49 -3.44 -7.87 10.70
C ASN A 49 -4.79 -7.36 11.23
N ASN A 50 -5.33 -6.29 10.63
CA ASN A 50 -6.61 -5.72 11.03
C ASN A 50 -7.76 -6.31 10.20
N ASP A 51 -8.71 -6.96 10.88
CA ASP A 51 -9.86 -7.62 10.24
C ASP A 51 -10.83 -6.65 9.54
N ILE A 52 -10.71 -5.34 9.79
CA ILE A 52 -11.55 -4.32 9.13
C ILE A 52 -11.38 -4.35 7.61
N PHE A 53 -10.23 -4.79 7.10
CA PHE A 53 -9.94 -4.87 5.67
C PHE A 53 -10.60 -6.06 4.97
N LYS A 54 -11.21 -6.99 5.69
CA LYS A 54 -11.94 -8.14 5.11
C LYS A 54 -13.18 -7.73 4.31
N GLN A 55 -13.69 -6.52 4.52
CA GLN A 55 -14.89 -6.02 3.85
C GLN A 55 -14.71 -5.69 2.36
N PHE A 56 -13.49 -5.66 1.83
CA PHE A 56 -13.21 -5.19 0.47
C PHE A 56 -13.20 -6.28 -0.61
N GLY A 57 -13.54 -7.53 -0.25
CA GLY A 57 -13.74 -8.60 -1.22
C GLY A 57 -12.46 -9.18 -1.84
N VAL A 58 -11.29 -8.87 -1.28
CA VAL A 58 -10.00 -9.46 -1.65
C VAL A 58 -9.38 -10.17 -0.45
N PRO A 59 -8.49 -11.16 -0.66
CA PRO A 59 -7.80 -11.83 0.43
C PRO A 59 -7.05 -10.86 1.33
N VAL A 60 -7.12 -11.06 2.64
CA VAL A 60 -6.31 -10.36 3.63
C VAL A 60 -5.22 -11.29 4.13
N LEU A 61 -3.98 -10.95 3.81
CA LEU A 61 -2.80 -11.69 4.22
C LEU A 61 -2.36 -11.19 5.59
N LYS A 62 -2.50 -12.04 6.59
CA LYS A 62 -2.01 -11.77 7.94
C LYS A 62 -0.55 -12.19 8.07
N HIS A 63 0.19 -11.43 8.84
CA HIS A 63 1.59 -11.72 9.13
C HIS A 63 1.85 -11.62 10.63
N ASP A 64 2.81 -12.39 11.10
CA ASP A 64 3.32 -12.25 12.46
C ASP A 64 4.37 -11.15 12.48
N ASN A 65 4.02 -10.02 13.07
CA ASN A 65 4.88 -8.86 13.16
C ASN A 65 5.59 -8.73 14.52
N SER A 66 5.47 -9.71 15.39
CA SER A 66 6.09 -9.68 16.72
C SER A 66 7.60 -9.53 16.65
N TYR A 67 8.24 -10.29 15.77
CA TYR A 67 9.68 -10.27 15.60
C TYR A 67 10.22 -8.89 15.20
N HIS A 68 9.61 -8.26 14.19
CA HIS A 68 10.07 -6.96 13.72
C HIS A 68 9.74 -5.83 14.71
N VAL A 69 8.62 -5.93 15.40
CA VAL A 69 8.25 -4.96 16.45
C VAL A 69 9.22 -5.02 17.61
N ASP A 70 9.66 -6.20 18.03
CA ASP A 70 10.62 -6.38 19.10
C ASP A 70 12.00 -5.79 18.76
N ILE A 71 12.41 -5.86 17.47
CA ILE A 71 13.71 -5.35 17.02
C ILE A 71 13.62 -3.87 16.61
N TRP A 72 12.57 -3.48 15.87
CA TRP A 72 12.47 -2.21 15.18
C TRP A 72 11.43 -1.26 15.78
N GLY A 73 10.71 -1.68 16.84
CA GLY A 73 9.63 -0.91 17.45
C GLY A 73 8.50 -0.65 16.43
N ALA A 74 7.94 0.54 16.45
CA ALA A 74 6.83 0.91 15.56
C ALA A 74 7.16 0.77 14.06
N PHE A 75 8.42 0.86 13.68
CA PHE A 75 8.86 0.66 12.30
C PHE A 75 8.68 -0.80 11.83
N GLY A 76 8.68 -1.76 12.75
CA GLY A 76 8.44 -3.17 12.45
C GLY A 76 7.08 -3.41 11.79
N TYR A 77 6.03 -2.70 12.20
CA TYR A 77 4.71 -2.81 11.57
C TYR A 77 4.72 -2.43 10.09
N TRP A 78 5.54 -1.46 9.72
CA TRP A 78 5.69 -1.07 8.34
C TRP A 78 6.45 -2.13 7.54
N CYS A 79 7.52 -2.69 8.12
CA CYS A 79 8.30 -3.74 7.48
C CYS A 79 7.46 -5.00 7.24
N ASP A 80 6.61 -5.38 8.19
CA ASP A 80 5.77 -6.57 8.08
C ASP A 80 4.68 -6.43 7.02
N ALA A 81 4.32 -5.22 6.64
CA ALA A 81 3.38 -4.99 5.54
C ALA A 81 3.94 -5.44 4.17
N PHE A 82 5.26 -5.57 4.04
CA PHE A 82 5.89 -6.29 2.93
C PHE A 82 5.77 -7.79 3.17
N TYR A 83 4.61 -8.34 2.86
CA TYR A 83 4.35 -9.76 3.04
C TYR A 83 5.34 -10.61 2.23
N PRO A 84 6.09 -11.52 2.87
CA PRO A 84 7.14 -12.28 2.18
C PRO A 84 6.54 -13.22 1.14
N THR A 85 7.18 -13.27 -0.03
CA THR A 85 6.80 -14.15 -1.13
C THR A 85 8.00 -14.43 -2.02
N ASP A 86 8.08 -15.62 -2.56
CA ASP A 86 9.09 -16.01 -3.55
C ASP A 86 8.66 -15.70 -4.99
N ASP A 87 7.38 -15.39 -5.18
CA ASP A 87 6.82 -15.07 -6.50
C ASP A 87 6.96 -13.58 -6.82
N PRO A 88 6.98 -13.21 -8.10
CA PRO A 88 6.93 -11.81 -8.52
C PRO A 88 5.71 -11.10 -7.93
N VAL A 89 5.95 -9.98 -7.26
CA VAL A 89 4.94 -9.23 -6.53
C VAL A 89 5.11 -7.73 -6.74
N CYS A 90 3.99 -7.01 -6.76
CA CYS A 90 3.94 -5.56 -6.71
C CYS A 90 3.35 -5.12 -5.37
N TYR A 91 4.14 -4.42 -4.57
CA TYR A 91 3.65 -3.81 -3.32
C TYR A 91 3.17 -2.39 -3.59
N ILE A 92 1.97 -2.09 -3.11
CA ILE A 92 1.32 -0.78 -3.24
C ILE A 92 0.99 -0.24 -1.86
N PHE A 93 1.38 0.99 -1.58
CA PHE A 93 1.00 1.66 -0.34
C PHE A 93 -0.51 1.90 -0.27
N GLY A 94 -1.13 1.43 0.81
CA GLY A 94 -2.59 1.48 0.96
C GLY A 94 -3.15 2.86 1.34
N ASP A 95 -2.30 3.78 1.78
CA ASP A 95 -2.65 5.15 2.18
C ASP A 95 -2.29 6.22 1.13
N VAL A 96 -1.99 5.78 -0.08
CA VAL A 96 -1.70 6.66 -1.23
C VAL A 96 -2.90 6.74 -2.16
N VAL A 97 -3.23 7.94 -2.60
CA VAL A 97 -4.27 8.18 -3.60
C VAL A 97 -3.63 8.17 -4.99
N PHE A 98 -3.87 7.10 -5.72
CA PHE A 98 -3.37 6.95 -7.09
C PHE A 98 -4.32 7.57 -8.11
N SER A 99 -3.77 8.17 -9.17
CA SER A 99 -4.55 8.46 -10.37
C SER A 99 -4.73 7.19 -11.22
N PRO A 100 -5.74 7.13 -12.11
CA PRO A 100 -5.88 6.02 -13.06
C PRO A 100 -4.63 5.84 -13.92
N GLU A 101 -4.00 6.93 -14.34
CA GLU A 101 -2.77 6.92 -15.16
C GLU A 101 -1.58 6.33 -14.38
N ALA A 102 -1.46 6.65 -13.09
CA ALA A 102 -0.39 6.09 -12.25
C ALA A 102 -0.54 4.58 -12.12
N ILE A 103 -1.75 4.08 -11.83
CA ILE A 103 -2.02 2.63 -11.76
C ILE A 103 -1.74 1.98 -13.11
N LYS A 104 -2.18 2.57 -14.22
CA LYS A 104 -1.91 2.06 -15.56
C LYS A 104 -0.41 1.94 -15.81
N THR A 105 0.37 2.95 -15.48
CA THR A 105 1.83 2.94 -15.60
C THR A 105 2.46 1.81 -14.80
N ILE A 106 2.02 1.61 -13.54
CA ILE A 106 2.52 0.54 -12.68
C ILE A 106 2.21 -0.84 -13.28
N VAL A 107 0.98 -1.03 -13.75
CA VAL A 107 0.52 -2.32 -14.27
C VAL A 107 1.17 -2.66 -15.61
N GLU A 108 1.37 -1.69 -16.48
CA GLU A 108 1.94 -1.90 -17.83
C GLU A 108 3.47 -1.95 -17.85
N THR A 109 4.15 -1.57 -16.75
CA THR A 109 5.60 -1.60 -16.69
C THR A 109 6.11 -3.03 -16.50
N GLU A 110 6.80 -3.54 -17.49
CA GLU A 110 7.49 -4.82 -17.41
C GLU A 110 8.90 -4.62 -16.84
N THR A 111 9.27 -5.43 -15.87
CA THR A 111 10.61 -5.40 -15.30
C THR A 111 11.04 -6.78 -14.82
N THR A 112 12.32 -7.09 -14.99
CA THR A 112 12.98 -8.28 -14.42
C THR A 112 13.78 -7.95 -13.17
N ARG A 113 13.70 -6.71 -12.71
CA ARG A 113 14.44 -6.18 -11.56
C ARG A 113 13.48 -5.51 -10.59
N ILE A 114 14.00 -5.09 -9.45
CA ILE A 114 13.26 -4.23 -8.53
C ILE A 114 13.05 -2.87 -9.21
N GLN A 115 11.79 -2.47 -9.31
CA GLN A 115 11.38 -1.19 -9.86
C GLN A 115 10.61 -0.40 -8.79
N PHE A 116 11.03 0.84 -8.56
CA PHE A 116 10.32 1.76 -7.69
C PHE A 116 9.55 2.79 -8.52
N PHE A 117 8.32 3.08 -8.11
CA PHE A 117 7.49 4.12 -8.68
C PHE A 117 7.35 5.27 -7.69
N ALA A 118 7.60 6.46 -8.15
CA ALA A 118 7.43 7.67 -7.36
C ALA A 118 6.87 8.79 -8.24
N SER A 119 6.07 9.68 -7.67
CA SER A 119 5.66 10.88 -8.37
C SER A 119 6.81 11.88 -8.45
N ALA A 120 6.94 12.54 -9.60
CA ALA A 120 7.76 13.73 -9.66
C ALA A 120 7.22 14.75 -8.65
N PRO A 121 8.08 15.45 -7.90
CA PRO A 121 7.59 16.44 -6.95
C PRO A 121 6.80 17.53 -7.69
N PRO A 122 5.50 17.69 -7.39
CA PRO A 122 4.72 18.79 -7.96
C PRO A 122 5.02 20.13 -7.26
N PHE A 123 5.99 20.15 -6.35
CA PHE A 123 6.27 21.28 -5.48
C PHE A 123 7.54 22.00 -5.90
N ALA A 124 7.56 23.30 -5.71
CA ALA A 124 8.80 24.04 -5.74
C ALA A 124 9.79 23.42 -4.72
N PRO A 125 11.09 23.36 -5.05
CA PRO A 125 12.10 22.75 -4.18
C PRO A 125 12.09 23.26 -2.73
N GLU A 126 11.74 24.51 -2.53
CA GLU A 126 11.62 25.16 -1.22
C GLU A 126 10.46 24.63 -0.35
N ARG A 127 9.50 23.92 -0.94
CA ARG A 127 8.38 23.29 -0.24
C ARG A 127 8.60 21.82 0.08
N ARG A 128 9.74 21.27 -0.28
CA ARG A 128 10.07 19.90 0.09
C ARG A 128 10.20 19.82 1.62
N PRO A 129 9.51 18.88 2.28
CA PRO A 129 9.78 18.62 3.69
C PRO A 129 11.28 18.36 3.83
N LYS A 130 11.95 19.10 4.67
CA LYS A 130 13.32 18.75 5.05
C LYS A 130 13.22 17.41 5.76
N CYS A 131 13.71 16.34 5.16
CA CYS A 131 13.99 15.12 5.90
C CYS A 131 14.91 15.52 7.05
N ARG A 132 14.40 15.50 8.26
CA ARG A 132 15.25 15.57 9.44
C ARG A 132 16.04 14.26 9.47
N THR A 133 17.28 14.36 9.16
CA THR A 133 18.26 13.30 9.44
C THR A 133 18.32 13.05 10.93
#